data_8898f95f35f2bffa0ab06a1e9fcd72ae
#
_entry.id   8898f95f35f2bffa0ab06a1e9fcd72ae
#
_cell.length_a   1.000
_cell.length_b   1.000
_cell.length_c   1.000
_cell.angle_alpha   90.00
_cell.angle_beta   90.00
_cell.angle_gamma   90.00
#
_symmetry.space_group_name_H-M   'P 1'
#
loop_
_entity.id
_entity.type
_entity.pdbx_description
1 polymer ?
#
loop_
_entity_poly.entity_id
_entity_poly.type
_entity_poly.pdbx_seq_one_letter_code
_entity_poly.pdbx_strand_id
1 'polypeptide(L)' 'TSEEKGLRSRYIQQLGSQETRLGQIEQQEESLRTQQETRKRALEILIGNLSQDLRI' A
#
# COMPACT_ATOMS: atom_id res chain seq x y z
N THR A 1 27.61 -29.92 7.68
CA THR A 1 27.23 -30.89 6.62
C THR A 1 26.58 -30.16 5.45
N SER A 2 26.52 -30.82 4.30
CA SER A 2 25.88 -30.23 3.11
C SER A 2 24.38 -30.06 3.29
N GLU A 3 23.74 -30.93 4.09
CA GLU A 3 22.32 -30.82 4.42
C GLU A 3 22.03 -29.57 5.25
N GLU A 4 22.86 -29.30 6.23
CA GLU A 4 22.72 -28.10 7.06
C GLU A 4 22.90 -26.82 6.25
N LYS A 5 23.87 -26.80 5.34
CA LYS A 5 24.10 -25.67 4.44
C LYS A 5 22.90 -25.45 3.53
N GLY A 6 22.33 -26.54 3.01
CA GLY A 6 21.13 -26.48 2.18
C GLY A 6 19.92 -25.90 2.90
N LEU A 7 19.70 -26.35 4.14
CA LEU A 7 18.61 -25.83 4.97
C LEU A 7 18.79 -24.34 5.28
N ARG A 8 20.02 -23.95 5.62
CA ARG A 8 20.35 -22.55 5.91
C ARG A 8 20.11 -21.67 4.69
N SER A 9 20.53 -22.13 3.51
CA SER A 9 20.36 -21.41 2.26
C SER A 9 18.87 -21.19 1.95
N ARG A 10 18.04 -22.24 2.08
CA ARG A 10 16.59 -22.15 1.89
C ARG A 10 15.94 -21.18 2.86
N TYR A 11 16.35 -21.22 4.12
CA TYR A 11 15.82 -20.33 5.15
C TYR A 11 16.12 -18.87 4.81
N ILE A 12 17.35 -18.57 4.41
CA ILE A 12 17.75 -17.23 4.00
C ILE A 12 16.94 -16.75 2.80
N GLN A 13 16.72 -17.63 1.81
CA GLN A 13 15.91 -17.30 0.64
C GLN A 13 14.47 -17.00 1.03
N GLN A 14 13.88 -17.77 1.93
CA GLN A 14 12.51 -17.55 2.41
C GLN A 14 12.39 -16.21 3.13
N LEU A 15 13.36 -15.86 3.97
CA LEU A 15 13.36 -14.57 4.65
C LEU A 15 13.44 -13.42 3.66
N GLY A 16 14.30 -13.52 2.66
CA GLY A 16 14.42 -12.51 1.61
C GLY A 16 13.13 -12.33 0.83
N SER A 17 12.46 -13.44 0.48
CA SER A 17 11.16 -13.40 -0.20
C SER A 17 10.08 -12.75 0.65
N GLN A 18 10.05 -13.05 1.95
CA GLN A 18 9.09 -12.47 2.88
C GLN A 18 9.30 -10.98 3.03
N GLU A 19 10.55 -10.53 3.14
CA GLU A 19 10.88 -9.11 3.22
C GLU A 19 10.43 -8.35 1.97
N THR A 20 10.68 -8.93 0.80
CA THR A 20 10.24 -8.35 -0.48
C THR A 20 8.72 -8.23 -0.52
N ARG A 21 8.00 -9.27 -0.10
CA ARG A 21 6.54 -9.25 -0.03
C ARG A 21 6.01 -8.17 0.89
N LEU A 22 6.60 -8.06 2.07
CA LEU A 22 6.21 -7.03 3.04
C LEU A 22 6.40 -5.63 2.45
N GLY A 23 7.54 -5.40 1.78
CA GLY A 23 7.79 -4.13 1.12
C GLY A 23 6.77 -3.81 0.04
N GLN A 24 6.36 -4.81 -0.75
CA GLN A 24 5.33 -4.64 -1.79
C GLN A 24 3.96 -4.32 -1.18
N ILE A 25 3.59 -5.02 -0.10
CA ILE A 25 2.34 -4.78 0.61
C ILE A 25 2.31 -3.37 1.18
N GLU A 26 3.39 -2.93 1.81
CA GLU A 26 3.50 -1.57 2.35
C GLU A 26 3.33 -0.51 1.26
N GLN A 27 3.96 -0.72 0.10
CA GLN A 27 3.81 0.18 -1.04
C GLN A 27 2.38 0.22 -1.56
N GLN A 28 1.72 -0.94 -1.64
CA GLN A 28 0.32 -1.01 -2.07
C GLN A 28 -0.60 -0.31 -1.08
N GLU A 29 -0.38 -0.49 0.21
CA GLU A 29 -1.16 0.18 1.25
C GLU A 29 -1.02 1.69 1.17
N GLU A 30 0.19 2.17 0.97
CA GLU A 30 0.46 3.60 0.83
C GLU A 30 -0.21 4.18 -0.43
N SER A 31 -0.12 3.46 -1.55
CA SER A 31 -0.77 3.85 -2.80
C SER A 31 -2.29 3.94 -2.64
N LEU A 32 -2.90 2.95 -2.00
CA LEU A 32 -4.34 2.94 -1.73
C LEU A 32 -4.75 4.09 -0.82
N ARG A 33 -3.96 4.37 0.19
CA ARG A 33 -4.22 5.49 1.11
C ARG A 33 -4.17 6.82 0.36
N THR A 34 -3.20 7.01 -0.51
CA THR A 34 -3.08 8.21 -1.35
C THR A 34 -4.29 8.35 -2.27
N GLN A 35 -4.74 7.26 -2.90
CA GLN A 35 -5.92 7.27 -3.75
C GLN A 35 -7.18 7.63 -2.97
N GLN A 36 -7.35 7.10 -1.77
CA GLN A 36 -8.48 7.43 -0.90
C GLN A 36 -8.49 8.91 -0.52
N GLU A 37 -7.33 9.45 -0.17
CA GLU A 37 -7.18 10.87 0.15
C GLU A 37 -7.56 11.75 -1.05
N THR A 38 -7.09 11.40 -2.24
CA THR A 38 -7.39 12.14 -3.47
C THR A 38 -8.89 12.13 -3.76
N ARG A 39 -9.53 10.96 -3.64
CA ARG A 39 -10.97 10.82 -3.85
C ARG A 39 -11.78 11.62 -2.83
N LYS A 40 -11.35 11.57 -1.58
CA LYS A 40 -12.00 12.32 -0.49
C LYS A 40 -11.96 13.82 -0.77
N ARG A 41 -10.81 14.35 -1.16
CA ARG A 41 -10.65 15.76 -1.49
C ARG A 41 -11.50 16.16 -2.68
N ALA A 42 -11.55 15.33 -3.72
CA ALA A 42 -12.36 15.59 -4.89
C ALA A 42 -13.84 15.65 -4.52
N LEU A 43 -14.30 14.74 -3.66
CA LEU A 43 -15.66 14.71 -3.18
C LEU A 43 -16.00 15.95 -2.33
N GLU A 44 -15.09 16.35 -1.45
CA GLU A 44 -15.27 17.56 -0.63
C GLU A 44 -15.40 18.82 -1.47
N ILE A 45 -14.59 18.93 -2.52
CA ILE A 45 -14.65 20.06 -3.46
C ILE A 45 -16.00 20.05 -4.19
N LEU A 46 -16.43 18.89 -4.64
CA LEU A 46 -17.71 18.76 -5.35
C LEU A 46 -18.89 19.15 -4.45
N ILE A 47 -18.88 18.68 -3.21
CA ILE A 47 -19.91 19.02 -2.21
C ILE A 47 -19.90 20.52 -1.92
N GLY A 48 -18.71 21.11 -1.78
CA GLY A 48 -18.56 22.54 -1.57
C GLY A 48 -19.15 23.36 -2.70
N ASN A 49 -18.91 22.97 -3.96
CA ASN A 49 -19.45 23.63 -5.14
C ASN A 49 -20.98 23.53 -5.19
N LEU A 50 -21.52 22.34 -4.90
CA LEU A 50 -22.98 22.14 -4.86
C LEU A 50 -23.63 23.00 -3.77
N SER A 51 -22.99 23.11 -2.61
CA SER A 51 -23.50 23.95 -1.53
C SER A 51 -23.54 25.41 -1.93
N GLN A 52 -22.55 25.90 -2.65
CA GLN A 52 -22.53 27.26 -3.17
C GLN A 52 -23.64 27.50 -4.19
N ASP A 53 -23.85 26.56 -5.09
CA ASP A 53 -24.89 26.67 -6.10
C ASP A 53 -26.29 26.72 -5.48
N LEU A 54 -26.50 25.96 -4.40
CA LEU A 54 -27.78 25.91 -3.71
C LEU A 54 -28.10 27.19 -2.88
N ARG A 55 -27.08 27.97 -2.56
CA ARG A 55 -27.24 29.21 -1.78
C ARG A 55 -27.68 30.39 -2.62
N ILE A 56 -27.62 30.25 -3.91
CA ILE A 56 -28.06 31.29 -4.85
C ILE A 56 -29.57 31.15 -5.09
#